data_4177aa34139b9196ba9e9c611106566b
#
_entry.id   4177aa34139b9196ba9e9c611106566b
#
_cell.length_a   1.000
_cell.length_b   1.000
_cell.length_c   1.000
_cell.angle_alpha   90.00
_cell.angle_beta   90.00
_cell.angle_gamma   90.00
#
_symmetry.space_group_name_H-M   'P 1'
#
loop_
_entity.id
_entity.type
_entity.pdbx_description
1 polymer ?
#
loop_
_entity_poly.entity_id
_entity_poly.type
_entity_poly.pdbx_seq_one_letter_code
_entity_poly.pdbx_strand_id
1 'polypeptide(L)'
;ESRARRRKTAFPMNRQPTVRDILQKTEAYLREKNVDSPRLSAQLILSKGLGAGRMQLFLDLDRPLKAEELGALRPLVARRGRGEPVAYITGEREFFSMAFEVTPDVLIPRPETELIVEEALKLFPGDAELAFADLGTGSGCLAVCLAAKFPNSRGVALDISPAALAVARRNAARHKVEDRLTFVNASFENLPPTPGGYGLIVSNPPYVSEAEYAELSPEVAGFEP
;
A
#
# COMPACT_ATOMS: atom_id res chain seq x y z
N GLU A 1 60.59 -5.42 -10.50
CA GLU A 1 59.64 -4.33 -10.88
C GLU A 1 58.60 -4.91 -11.81
N SER A 2 57.45 -5.38 -11.26
CA SER A 2 56.31 -5.90 -12.02
C SER A 2 55.15 -4.96 -11.77
N ARG A 3 54.85 -4.08 -12.70
CA ARG A 3 53.65 -3.23 -12.75
C ARG A 3 52.43 -4.12 -13.09
N ALA A 4 51.66 -4.45 -12.09
CA ALA A 4 50.33 -5.03 -12.24
C ALA A 4 49.41 -4.00 -12.96
N ARG A 5 49.18 -4.19 -14.25
CA ARG A 5 48.18 -3.44 -15.02
C ARG A 5 46.78 -3.83 -14.50
N ARG A 6 46.14 -2.94 -13.76
CA ARG A 6 44.67 -2.99 -13.50
C ARG A 6 43.97 -2.95 -14.86
N ARG A 7 43.41 -4.10 -15.25
CA ARG A 7 42.47 -4.14 -16.37
C ARG A 7 41.21 -3.38 -15.95
N LYS A 8 41.06 -2.17 -16.41
CA LYS A 8 39.77 -1.48 -16.47
C LYS A 8 38.91 -2.31 -17.43
N THR A 9 37.97 -3.08 -16.93
CA THR A 9 36.92 -3.68 -17.74
C THR A 9 36.07 -2.56 -18.33
N ALA A 10 36.36 -2.20 -19.56
CA ALA A 10 35.51 -1.31 -20.35
C ALA A 10 34.22 -2.06 -20.62
N PHE A 11 33.11 -1.56 -20.09
CA PHE A 11 31.77 -2.02 -20.46
C PHE A 11 31.54 -1.70 -21.93
N PRO A 12 30.95 -2.63 -22.71
CA PRO A 12 30.65 -2.38 -24.12
C PRO A 12 29.64 -1.23 -24.20
N MET A 13 30.02 -0.13 -24.81
CA MET A 13 29.34 1.17 -24.86
C MET A 13 28.08 1.20 -25.75
N ASN A 14 27.37 0.09 -26.03
CA ASN A 14 26.18 0.15 -26.90
C ASN A 14 25.09 -0.93 -26.64
N ARG A 15 25.00 -1.46 -25.43
CA ARG A 15 23.91 -2.40 -25.11
C ARG A 15 22.81 -1.67 -24.36
N GLN A 16 21.57 -1.76 -24.84
CA GLN A 16 20.41 -1.31 -24.08
C GLN A 16 20.38 -2.02 -22.73
N PRO A 17 20.13 -1.31 -21.60
CA PRO A 17 20.06 -1.93 -20.30
C PRO A 17 18.87 -2.89 -20.22
N THR A 18 19.07 -4.02 -19.58
CA THR A 18 18.00 -5.00 -19.35
C THR A 18 17.21 -4.68 -18.09
N VAL A 19 16.06 -5.35 -17.90
CA VAL A 19 15.28 -5.31 -16.66
C VAL A 19 16.17 -5.63 -15.46
N ARG A 20 17.02 -6.66 -15.56
CA ARG A 20 18.00 -7.05 -14.54
C ARG A 20 18.95 -5.92 -14.18
N ASP A 21 19.52 -5.25 -15.20
CA ASP A 21 20.47 -4.16 -14.99
C ASP A 21 19.82 -3.00 -14.23
N ILE A 22 18.58 -2.64 -14.59
CA ILE A 22 17.86 -1.53 -13.95
C ILE A 22 17.39 -1.92 -12.56
N LEU A 23 16.93 -3.16 -12.34
CA LEU A 23 16.55 -3.65 -11.02
C LEU A 23 17.73 -3.56 -10.04
N GLN A 24 18.92 -4.05 -10.44
CA GLN A 24 20.12 -4.00 -9.60
C GLN A 24 20.59 -2.57 -9.32
N LYS A 25 20.58 -1.70 -10.34
CA LYS A 25 20.93 -0.28 -10.17
C LYS A 25 19.97 0.45 -9.26
N THR A 26 18.66 0.20 -9.40
CA THR A 26 17.63 0.80 -8.55
C THR A 26 17.78 0.32 -7.11
N GLU A 27 17.96 -0.99 -6.87
CA GLU A 27 18.21 -1.53 -5.54
C GLU A 27 19.46 -0.89 -4.88
N ALA A 28 20.58 -0.80 -5.62
CA ALA A 28 21.80 -0.19 -5.12
C ALA A 28 21.59 1.29 -4.76
N TYR A 29 20.95 2.07 -5.64
CA TYR A 29 20.61 3.46 -5.38
C TYR A 29 19.74 3.66 -4.15
N LEU A 30 18.67 2.85 -3.99
CA LEU A 30 17.77 2.95 -2.86
C LEU A 30 18.47 2.54 -1.54
N ARG A 31 19.40 1.58 -1.59
CA ARG A 31 20.26 1.22 -0.45
C ARG A 31 21.18 2.37 -0.03
N GLU A 32 21.80 3.06 -0.96
CA GLU A 32 22.61 4.26 -0.69
C GLU A 32 21.78 5.40 -0.08
N LYS A 33 20.47 5.44 -0.37
CA LYS A 33 19.52 6.40 0.22
C LYS A 33 18.94 5.96 1.56
N ASN A 34 19.40 4.84 2.13
CA ASN A 34 18.91 4.24 3.37
C ASN A 34 17.40 3.97 3.35
N VAL A 35 16.85 3.66 2.18
CA VAL A 35 15.45 3.28 2.03
C VAL A 35 15.27 1.89 2.62
N ASP A 36 14.19 1.71 3.41
CA ASP A 36 13.82 0.39 3.91
C ASP A 36 13.42 -0.55 2.76
N SER A 37 13.77 -1.84 2.91
CA SER A 37 13.46 -2.89 1.94
C SER A 37 13.77 -2.50 0.48
N PRO A 38 15.03 -2.08 0.14
CA PRO A 38 15.38 -1.48 -1.15
C PRO A 38 15.13 -2.41 -2.33
N ARG A 39 15.32 -3.73 -2.12
CA ARG A 39 15.06 -4.76 -3.14
C ARG A 39 13.58 -4.87 -3.46
N LEU A 40 12.72 -4.93 -2.44
CA LEU A 40 11.26 -4.99 -2.64
C LEU A 40 10.75 -3.70 -3.29
N SER A 41 11.20 -2.54 -2.81
CA SER A 41 10.87 -1.24 -3.40
C SER A 41 11.24 -1.18 -4.88
N ALA A 42 12.45 -1.63 -5.26
CA ALA A 42 12.88 -1.68 -6.66
C ALA A 42 11.97 -2.58 -7.52
N GLN A 43 11.61 -3.76 -7.03
CA GLN A 43 10.72 -4.68 -7.74
C GLN A 43 9.32 -4.07 -7.97
N LEU A 44 8.73 -3.47 -6.93
CA LEU A 44 7.40 -2.86 -7.01
C LEU A 44 7.39 -1.66 -7.96
N ILE A 45 8.42 -0.81 -7.90
CA ILE A 45 8.55 0.36 -8.76
C ILE A 45 8.71 -0.06 -10.23
N LEU A 46 9.56 -1.06 -10.51
CA LEU A 46 9.73 -1.55 -11.88
C LEU A 46 8.44 -2.21 -12.38
N SER A 47 7.78 -3.02 -11.56
CA SER A 47 6.49 -3.61 -11.91
C SER A 47 5.46 -2.54 -12.29
N LYS A 48 5.33 -1.48 -11.48
CA LYS A 48 4.42 -0.35 -11.76
C LYS A 48 4.80 0.39 -13.05
N GLY A 49 6.07 0.77 -13.17
CA GLY A 49 6.53 1.59 -14.31
C GLY A 49 6.54 0.84 -15.65
N LEU A 50 6.62 -0.49 -15.61
CA LEU A 50 6.56 -1.35 -16.80
C LEU A 50 5.16 -1.92 -17.07
N GLY A 51 4.18 -1.65 -16.19
CA GLY A 51 2.83 -2.20 -16.32
C GLY A 51 2.79 -3.74 -16.24
N ALA A 52 3.73 -4.36 -15.51
CA ALA A 52 3.88 -5.80 -15.42
C ALA A 52 3.77 -6.29 -13.97
N GLY A 53 3.19 -7.47 -13.77
CA GLY A 53 3.20 -8.10 -12.45
C GLY A 53 4.61 -8.51 -12.01
N ARG A 54 4.85 -8.64 -10.69
CA ARG A 54 6.18 -9.04 -10.15
C ARG A 54 6.68 -10.35 -10.74
N MET A 55 5.81 -11.34 -10.94
CA MET A 55 6.20 -12.61 -11.55
C MET A 55 6.72 -12.39 -12.97
N GLN A 56 6.01 -11.59 -13.77
CA GLN A 56 6.43 -11.28 -15.15
C GLN A 56 7.76 -10.54 -15.18
N LEU A 57 8.02 -9.66 -14.22
CA LEU A 57 9.30 -8.96 -14.09
C LEU A 57 10.47 -9.96 -13.99
N PHE A 58 10.30 -11.06 -13.24
CA PHE A 58 11.33 -12.10 -13.09
C PHE A 58 11.49 -12.98 -14.32
N LEU A 59 10.44 -13.20 -15.09
CA LEU A 59 10.51 -13.92 -16.36
C LEU A 59 11.23 -13.10 -17.44
N ASP A 60 11.13 -11.79 -17.37
CA ASP A 60 11.65 -10.84 -18.36
C ASP A 60 13.01 -10.22 -17.99
N LEU A 61 13.76 -10.78 -17.05
CA LEU A 61 14.99 -10.17 -16.51
C LEU A 61 16.02 -9.78 -17.58
N ASP A 62 16.13 -10.56 -18.64
CA ASP A 62 17.12 -10.34 -19.71
C ASP A 62 16.54 -9.50 -20.87
N ARG A 63 15.27 -9.08 -20.78
CA ARG A 63 14.63 -8.20 -21.77
C ARG A 63 15.26 -6.82 -21.75
N PRO A 64 15.70 -6.28 -22.90
CA PRO A 64 16.15 -4.91 -23.02
C PRO A 64 15.00 -3.92 -22.77
N LEU A 65 15.30 -2.81 -22.07
CA LEU A 65 14.35 -1.73 -21.82
C LEU A 65 14.48 -0.63 -22.87
N LYS A 66 13.33 -0.12 -23.33
CA LYS A 66 13.25 0.99 -24.25
C LYS A 66 13.48 2.33 -23.52
N ALA A 67 13.80 3.38 -24.27
CA ALA A 67 14.03 4.71 -23.72
C ALA A 67 12.79 5.27 -22.99
N GLU A 68 11.59 5.02 -23.53
CA GLU A 68 10.32 5.42 -22.93
C GLU A 68 10.09 4.74 -21.59
N GLU A 69 10.36 3.43 -21.48
CA GLU A 69 10.25 2.66 -20.24
C GLU A 69 11.22 3.20 -19.17
N LEU A 70 12.46 3.47 -19.56
CA LEU A 70 13.45 4.10 -18.67
C LEU A 70 13.01 5.50 -18.23
N GLY A 71 12.38 6.26 -19.14
CA GLY A 71 11.80 7.56 -18.85
C GLY A 71 10.70 7.49 -17.79
N ALA A 72 9.82 6.49 -17.90
CA ALA A 72 8.73 6.26 -16.94
C ALA A 72 9.23 5.82 -15.55
N LEU A 73 10.29 5.03 -15.49
CA LEU A 73 10.86 4.53 -14.23
C LEU A 73 11.59 5.61 -13.42
N ARG A 74 12.32 6.52 -14.07
CA ARG A 74 13.16 7.53 -13.40
C ARG A 74 12.44 8.36 -12.34
N PRO A 75 11.25 8.97 -12.61
CA PRO A 75 10.54 9.76 -11.62
C PRO A 75 10.08 8.92 -10.42
N LEU A 76 9.66 7.66 -10.62
CA LEU A 76 9.22 6.76 -9.55
C LEU A 76 10.38 6.41 -8.62
N VAL A 77 11.54 6.06 -9.18
CA VAL A 77 12.77 5.79 -8.42
C VAL A 77 13.23 7.03 -7.64
N ALA A 78 13.16 8.22 -8.26
CA ALA A 78 13.53 9.47 -7.61
C ALA A 78 12.59 9.82 -6.44
N ARG A 79 11.28 9.58 -6.55
CA ARG A 79 10.31 9.73 -5.47
C ARG A 79 10.69 8.83 -4.28
N ARG A 80 10.93 7.54 -4.52
CA ARG A 80 11.34 6.60 -3.47
C ARG A 80 12.67 6.99 -2.82
N GLY A 81 13.63 7.45 -3.62
CA GLY A 81 14.92 7.93 -3.10
C GLY A 81 14.83 9.19 -2.22
N ARG A 82 13.70 9.90 -2.23
CA ARG A 82 13.38 10.99 -1.30
C ARG A 82 12.61 10.54 -0.05
N GLY A 83 12.38 9.23 0.11
CA GLY A 83 11.69 8.66 1.26
C GLY A 83 10.19 8.45 1.06
N GLU A 84 9.62 8.76 -0.12
CA GLU A 84 8.19 8.54 -0.33
C GLU A 84 7.84 7.04 -0.24
N PRO A 85 6.76 6.67 0.49
CA PRO A 85 6.33 5.28 0.63
C PRO A 85 6.09 4.61 -0.72
N VAL A 86 6.61 3.40 -0.89
CA VAL A 86 6.43 2.67 -2.16
C VAL A 86 4.96 2.45 -2.48
N ALA A 87 4.10 2.29 -1.47
CA ALA A 87 2.66 2.13 -1.65
C ALA A 87 2.01 3.36 -2.30
N TYR A 88 2.42 4.59 -1.94
CA TYR A 88 1.94 5.80 -2.59
C TYR A 88 2.50 5.97 -4.01
N ILE A 89 3.72 5.51 -4.26
CA ILE A 89 4.32 5.52 -5.61
C ILE A 89 3.58 4.56 -6.53
N THR A 90 3.23 3.37 -6.03
CA THR A 90 2.50 2.35 -6.80
C THR A 90 1.00 2.62 -6.82
N GLY A 91 0.47 3.36 -5.84
CA GLY A 91 -0.95 3.63 -5.64
C GLY A 91 -1.70 2.46 -5.03
N GLU A 92 -1.00 1.42 -4.56
CA GLU A 92 -1.63 0.20 -4.04
C GLU A 92 -0.88 -0.39 -2.84
N ARG A 93 -1.65 -1.01 -1.94
CA ARG A 93 -1.18 -1.83 -0.82
C ARG A 93 -2.02 -3.09 -0.73
N GLU A 94 -1.37 -4.24 -0.58
CA GLU A 94 -2.06 -5.47 -0.23
C GLU A 94 -2.40 -5.48 1.26
N PHE A 95 -3.63 -5.89 1.59
CA PHE A 95 -4.12 -6.08 2.94
C PHE A 95 -5.10 -7.27 2.93
N PHE A 96 -4.88 -8.25 3.78
CA PHE A 96 -5.66 -9.48 3.87
C PHE A 96 -5.86 -10.19 2.51
N SER A 97 -4.77 -10.28 1.72
CA SER A 97 -4.74 -10.82 0.35
C SER A 97 -5.64 -10.09 -0.66
N MET A 98 -6.05 -8.87 -0.35
CA MET A 98 -6.84 -7.98 -1.22
C MET A 98 -6.02 -6.74 -1.56
N ALA A 99 -6.10 -6.25 -2.81
CA ALA A 99 -5.38 -5.06 -3.23
C ALA A 99 -6.21 -3.80 -2.99
N PHE A 100 -5.69 -2.86 -2.19
CA PHE A 100 -6.32 -1.58 -1.87
C PHE A 100 -5.61 -0.41 -2.54
N GLU A 101 -6.38 0.48 -3.13
CA GLU A 101 -5.89 1.79 -3.52
C GLU A 101 -5.50 2.58 -2.27
N VAL A 102 -4.32 3.22 -2.33
CA VAL A 102 -3.85 4.14 -1.30
C VAL A 102 -3.32 5.43 -1.93
N THR A 103 -3.61 6.54 -1.27
CA THR A 103 -3.14 7.89 -1.62
C THR A 103 -2.60 8.57 -0.36
N PRO A 104 -1.92 9.71 -0.46
CA PRO A 104 -1.52 10.47 0.71
C PRO A 104 -2.68 10.94 1.62
N ASP A 105 -3.92 10.72 1.22
CA ASP A 105 -5.10 11.06 2.03
C ASP A 105 -5.46 9.99 3.07
N VAL A 106 -4.79 8.83 3.04
CA VAL A 106 -5.10 7.67 3.91
C VAL A 106 -3.84 7.03 4.46
N LEU A 107 -3.90 6.57 5.69
CA LEU A 107 -2.87 5.73 6.27
C LEU A 107 -2.68 4.46 5.42
N ILE A 108 -1.43 4.08 5.14
CA ILE A 108 -1.14 2.83 4.44
C ILE A 108 -1.54 1.66 5.34
N PRO A 109 -2.39 0.72 4.88
CA PRO A 109 -2.79 -0.45 5.68
C PRO A 109 -1.58 -1.20 6.25
N ARG A 110 -1.62 -1.47 7.58
CA ARG A 110 -0.55 -2.15 8.31
C ARG A 110 -0.87 -3.65 8.47
N PRO A 111 0.13 -4.54 8.41
CA PRO A 111 -0.09 -5.97 8.61
C PRO A 111 -0.74 -6.31 9.96
N GLU A 112 -0.39 -5.57 11.02
CA GLU A 112 -0.92 -5.76 12.37
C GLU A 112 -2.44 -5.54 12.42
N THR A 113 -2.97 -4.69 11.55
CA THR A 113 -4.41 -4.42 11.43
C THR A 113 -5.18 -5.64 10.89
N GLU A 114 -4.52 -6.57 10.21
CA GLU A 114 -5.13 -7.83 9.73
C GLU A 114 -5.65 -8.70 10.89
N LEU A 115 -5.02 -8.60 12.06
CA LEU A 115 -5.46 -9.30 13.27
C LEU A 115 -6.91 -8.96 13.65
N ILE A 116 -7.38 -7.74 13.39
CA ILE A 116 -8.77 -7.34 13.66
C ILE A 116 -9.74 -8.18 12.80
N VAL A 117 -9.41 -8.39 11.53
CA VAL A 117 -10.21 -9.23 10.63
C VAL A 117 -10.17 -10.69 11.07
N GLU A 118 -8.98 -11.18 11.46
CA GLU A 118 -8.81 -12.56 11.96
C GLU A 118 -9.65 -12.81 13.22
N GLU A 119 -9.66 -11.88 14.16
CA GLU A 119 -10.48 -12.00 15.38
C GLU A 119 -11.98 -11.96 15.05
N ALA A 120 -12.41 -11.10 14.14
CA ALA A 120 -13.81 -11.09 13.70
C ALA A 120 -14.22 -12.45 13.10
N LEU A 121 -13.35 -13.07 12.30
CA LEU A 121 -13.61 -14.40 11.71
C LEU A 121 -13.66 -15.54 12.73
N LYS A 122 -13.02 -15.36 13.89
CA LYS A 122 -13.13 -16.33 15.00
C LYS A 122 -14.42 -16.15 15.82
N LEU A 123 -14.90 -14.91 15.93
CA LEU A 123 -16.06 -14.55 16.75
C LEU A 123 -17.40 -14.83 16.06
N PHE A 124 -17.44 -14.73 14.74
CA PHE A 124 -18.68 -14.83 13.97
C PHE A 124 -18.60 -15.91 12.88
N PRO A 125 -19.67 -16.67 12.63
CA PRO A 125 -19.73 -17.57 11.48
C PRO A 125 -19.73 -16.76 10.17
N GLY A 126 -19.20 -17.34 9.09
CA GLY A 126 -19.03 -16.65 7.82
C GLY A 126 -20.35 -16.17 7.15
N ASP A 127 -21.50 -16.76 7.52
CA ASP A 127 -22.83 -16.41 7.04
C ASP A 127 -23.60 -15.48 8.00
N ALA A 128 -22.95 -14.94 9.03
CA ALA A 128 -23.57 -14.07 10.01
C ALA A 128 -24.22 -12.84 9.37
N GLU A 129 -25.46 -12.54 9.77
CA GLU A 129 -26.14 -11.27 9.50
C GLU A 129 -25.60 -10.20 10.46
N LEU A 130 -24.43 -9.67 10.15
CA LEU A 130 -23.68 -8.78 11.03
C LEU A 130 -23.86 -7.32 10.65
N ALA A 131 -24.37 -6.50 11.59
CA ALA A 131 -24.25 -5.05 11.51
C ALA A 131 -22.93 -4.62 12.15
N PHE A 132 -22.04 -3.97 11.40
CA PHE A 132 -20.74 -3.53 11.94
C PHE A 132 -20.45 -2.06 11.65
N ALA A 133 -19.51 -1.49 12.42
CA ALA A 133 -18.96 -0.15 12.17
C ALA A 133 -17.45 -0.21 12.16
N ASP A 134 -16.83 0.53 11.22
CA ASP A 134 -15.38 0.78 11.12
C ASP A 134 -15.13 2.27 11.36
N LEU A 135 -14.53 2.59 12.51
CA LEU A 135 -14.30 3.95 12.98
C LEU A 135 -12.89 4.42 12.60
N GLY A 136 -12.80 5.50 11.83
CA GLY A 136 -11.56 5.94 11.21
C GLY A 136 -11.16 5.03 10.06
N THR A 137 -12.08 4.81 9.12
CA THR A 137 -11.96 3.77 8.09
C THR A 137 -10.76 3.97 7.14
N GLY A 138 -10.25 5.19 7.00
CA GLY A 138 -9.11 5.50 6.13
C GLY A 138 -9.31 5.01 4.69
N SER A 139 -8.47 4.08 4.25
CA SER A 139 -8.59 3.44 2.93
C SER A 139 -9.80 2.50 2.80
N GLY A 140 -10.52 2.24 3.88
CA GLY A 140 -11.63 1.28 3.94
C GLY A 140 -11.18 -0.18 4.09
N CYS A 141 -9.90 -0.45 4.37
CA CYS A 141 -9.37 -1.80 4.36
C CYS A 141 -10.10 -2.74 5.33
N LEU A 142 -10.41 -2.30 6.56
CA LEU A 142 -11.20 -3.09 7.52
C LEU A 142 -12.64 -3.27 7.05
N ALA A 143 -13.34 -2.17 6.74
CA ALA A 143 -14.74 -2.22 6.32
C ALA A 143 -14.96 -3.11 5.10
N VAL A 144 -14.11 -2.96 4.08
CA VAL A 144 -14.17 -3.74 2.83
C VAL A 144 -13.86 -5.21 3.08
N CYS A 145 -12.81 -5.52 3.87
CA CYS A 145 -12.48 -6.91 4.21
C CYS A 145 -13.62 -7.58 4.98
N LEU A 146 -14.17 -6.92 6.02
CA LEU A 146 -15.30 -7.46 6.79
C LEU A 146 -16.52 -7.70 5.89
N ALA A 147 -16.89 -6.73 5.04
CA ALA A 147 -17.97 -6.90 4.11
C ALA A 147 -17.73 -8.03 3.09
N ALA A 148 -16.49 -8.24 2.65
CA ALA A 148 -16.15 -9.33 1.74
C ALA A 148 -16.18 -10.70 2.42
N LYS A 149 -15.76 -10.79 3.69
CA LYS A 149 -15.73 -12.05 4.47
C LYS A 149 -17.08 -12.45 5.05
N PHE A 150 -17.95 -11.49 5.30
CA PHE A 150 -19.32 -11.71 5.82
C PHE A 150 -20.34 -11.24 4.77
N PRO A 151 -20.73 -12.08 3.81
CA PRO A 151 -21.56 -11.66 2.66
C PRO A 151 -22.96 -11.16 3.07
N ASN A 152 -23.49 -11.57 4.22
CA ASN A 152 -24.78 -11.11 4.75
C ASN A 152 -24.66 -9.89 5.67
N SER A 153 -23.45 -9.33 5.84
CA SER A 153 -23.23 -8.16 6.69
C SER A 153 -23.58 -6.85 6.01
N ARG A 154 -23.85 -5.83 6.85
CA ARG A 154 -23.94 -4.43 6.47
C ARG A 154 -23.05 -3.61 7.38
N GLY A 155 -22.27 -2.68 6.82
CA GLY A 155 -21.31 -1.89 7.57
C GLY A 155 -21.51 -0.40 7.42
N VAL A 156 -21.09 0.33 8.46
CA VAL A 156 -20.88 1.78 8.42
C VAL A 156 -19.37 2.01 8.47
N ALA A 157 -18.84 2.71 7.47
CA ALA A 157 -17.45 3.14 7.38
C ALA A 157 -17.41 4.66 7.67
N LEU A 158 -16.83 5.04 8.78
CA LEU A 158 -16.86 6.41 9.28
C LEU A 158 -15.44 7.00 9.29
N ASP A 159 -15.32 8.24 8.81
CA ASP A 159 -14.07 9.00 8.85
C ASP A 159 -14.35 10.50 8.86
N ILE A 160 -13.48 11.28 9.52
CA ILE A 160 -13.55 12.74 9.52
C ILE A 160 -13.07 13.36 8.21
N SER A 161 -12.26 12.62 7.44
CA SER A 161 -11.69 13.06 6.17
C SER A 161 -12.59 12.66 4.98
N PRO A 162 -13.20 13.63 4.27
CA PRO A 162 -13.92 13.31 3.04
C PRO A 162 -13.03 12.70 1.95
N ALA A 163 -11.73 13.06 1.94
CA ALA A 163 -10.76 12.51 0.98
C ALA A 163 -10.49 11.02 1.27
N ALA A 164 -10.34 10.65 2.55
CA ALA A 164 -10.22 9.24 2.95
C ALA A 164 -11.47 8.44 2.55
N LEU A 165 -12.67 8.95 2.82
CA LEU A 165 -13.91 8.32 2.40
C LEU A 165 -14.03 8.15 0.88
N ALA A 166 -13.48 9.07 0.10
CA ALA A 166 -13.44 8.92 -1.36
C ALA A 166 -12.55 7.73 -1.78
N VAL A 167 -11.39 7.53 -1.12
CA VAL A 167 -10.55 6.34 -1.34
C VAL A 167 -11.28 5.07 -0.91
N ALA A 168 -11.89 5.07 0.29
CA ALA A 168 -12.64 3.91 0.80
C ALA A 168 -13.79 3.48 -0.13
N ARG A 169 -14.54 4.43 -0.70
CA ARG A 169 -15.60 4.16 -1.69
C ARG A 169 -15.05 3.47 -2.95
N ARG A 170 -13.91 3.96 -3.49
CA ARG A 170 -13.28 3.33 -4.66
C ARG A 170 -12.81 1.91 -4.35
N ASN A 171 -12.27 1.69 -3.16
CA ASN A 171 -11.90 0.35 -2.71
C ASN A 171 -13.12 -0.57 -2.54
N ALA A 172 -14.22 -0.08 -1.97
CA ALA A 172 -15.46 -0.85 -1.86
C ALA A 172 -16.01 -1.25 -3.23
N ALA A 173 -16.05 -0.31 -4.19
CA ALA A 173 -16.47 -0.58 -5.56
C ALA A 173 -15.55 -1.59 -6.25
N ARG A 174 -14.22 -1.44 -6.10
CA ARG A 174 -13.23 -2.38 -6.63
C ARG A 174 -13.47 -3.81 -6.15
N HIS A 175 -13.85 -3.97 -4.89
CA HIS A 175 -14.11 -5.27 -4.27
C HIS A 175 -15.60 -5.69 -4.28
N LYS A 176 -16.47 -4.91 -4.95
CA LYS A 176 -17.90 -5.22 -5.16
C LYS A 176 -18.68 -5.40 -3.85
N VAL A 177 -18.41 -4.52 -2.88
CA VAL A 177 -19.09 -4.52 -1.57
C VAL A 177 -19.73 -3.16 -1.25
N GLU A 178 -19.72 -2.22 -2.17
CA GLU A 178 -20.24 -0.86 -2.01
C GLU A 178 -21.71 -0.80 -1.60
N ASP A 179 -22.54 -1.72 -2.10
CA ASP A 179 -23.97 -1.79 -1.79
C ASP A 179 -24.27 -2.17 -0.34
N ARG A 180 -23.26 -2.70 0.37
CA ARG A 180 -23.39 -3.14 1.75
C ARG A 180 -22.66 -2.23 2.74
N LEU A 181 -22.03 -1.15 2.26
CA LEU A 181 -21.31 -0.19 3.08
C LEU A 181 -21.93 1.21 2.98
N THR A 182 -22.21 1.80 4.14
CA THR A 182 -22.59 3.20 4.26
C THR A 182 -21.40 4.01 4.72
N PHE A 183 -21.00 5.03 3.96
CA PHE A 183 -19.86 5.89 4.26
C PHE A 183 -20.35 7.20 4.89
N VAL A 184 -19.87 7.49 6.09
CA VAL A 184 -20.32 8.64 6.89
C VAL A 184 -19.15 9.56 7.21
N ASN A 185 -19.26 10.83 6.83
CA ASN A 185 -18.28 11.83 7.20
C ASN A 185 -18.64 12.42 8.58
N ALA A 186 -18.03 11.87 9.61
CA ALA A 186 -18.30 12.28 11.01
C ALA A 186 -17.14 11.86 11.93
N SER A 187 -17.13 12.43 13.15
CA SER A 187 -16.27 11.94 14.23
C SER A 187 -16.85 10.67 14.87
N PHE A 188 -16.03 9.96 15.63
CA PHE A 188 -16.43 8.70 16.32
C PHE A 188 -17.66 8.86 17.23
N GLU A 189 -17.82 10.05 17.81
CA GLU A 189 -18.94 10.38 18.69
C GLU A 189 -20.30 10.42 17.97
N ASN A 190 -20.26 10.57 16.64
CA ASN A 190 -21.44 10.73 15.80
C ASN A 190 -21.72 9.46 14.97
N LEU A 191 -21.40 8.27 15.51
CA LEU A 191 -21.74 7.01 14.88
C LEU A 191 -23.27 6.89 14.73
N PRO A 192 -23.80 6.75 13.49
CA PRO A 192 -25.23 6.64 13.28
C PRO A 192 -25.82 5.41 14.00
N PRO A 193 -26.99 5.52 14.64
CA PRO A 193 -27.65 4.35 15.21
C PRO A 193 -28.06 3.35 14.12
N THR A 194 -28.04 2.07 14.45
CA THR A 194 -28.56 1.01 13.57
C THR A 194 -29.64 0.20 14.30
N PRO A 195 -30.70 -0.25 13.62
CA PRO A 195 -31.69 -1.12 14.22
C PRO A 195 -31.04 -2.39 14.79
N GLY A 196 -31.33 -2.68 16.06
CA GLY A 196 -30.74 -3.83 16.77
C GLY A 196 -29.32 -3.62 17.31
N GLY A 197 -28.71 -2.46 17.07
CA GLY A 197 -27.33 -2.14 17.46
C GLY A 197 -26.27 -2.76 16.54
N TYR A 198 -25.01 -2.39 16.79
CA TYR A 198 -23.87 -2.98 16.10
C TYR A 198 -23.43 -4.26 16.81
N GLY A 199 -23.33 -5.37 16.06
CA GLY A 199 -22.76 -6.62 16.55
C GLY A 199 -21.23 -6.57 16.63
N LEU A 200 -20.59 -5.70 15.83
CA LEU A 200 -19.14 -5.50 15.84
C LEU A 200 -18.81 -4.03 15.58
N ILE A 201 -17.91 -3.47 16.38
CA ILE A 201 -17.28 -2.18 16.12
C ILE A 201 -15.80 -2.41 16.07
N VAL A 202 -15.15 -1.96 14.99
CA VAL A 202 -13.71 -2.03 14.80
C VAL A 202 -13.14 -0.63 14.62
N SER A 203 -11.87 -0.46 14.99
CA SER A 203 -11.14 0.77 14.76
C SER A 203 -9.64 0.48 14.76
N ASN A 204 -8.91 1.15 13.88
CA ASN A 204 -7.47 1.29 13.95
C ASN A 204 -7.16 2.79 14.04
N PRO A 205 -7.44 3.45 15.19
CA PRO A 205 -7.29 4.89 15.34
C PRO A 205 -5.81 5.29 15.37
N PRO A 206 -5.47 6.57 15.11
CA PRO A 206 -4.14 7.06 15.41
C PRO A 206 -3.89 6.97 16.92
N TYR A 207 -2.86 6.21 17.29
CA TYR A 207 -2.46 5.95 18.70
C TYR A 207 -1.06 6.45 19.04
N VAL A 208 -0.42 7.13 18.09
CA VAL A 208 0.93 7.69 18.27
C VAL A 208 0.82 8.96 19.09
N SER A 209 1.45 8.99 20.27
CA SER A 209 1.56 10.20 21.08
C SER A 209 2.49 11.22 20.43
N GLU A 210 2.39 12.50 20.84
CA GLU A 210 3.31 13.56 20.37
C GLU A 210 4.79 13.22 20.64
N ALA A 211 5.08 12.51 21.72
CA ALA A 211 6.44 12.08 22.05
C ALA A 211 6.94 10.99 21.11
N GLU A 212 6.10 10.02 20.78
CA GLU A 212 6.41 8.93 19.85
C GLU A 212 6.45 9.41 18.39
N TYR A 213 5.74 10.50 18.06
CA TYR A 213 5.78 11.08 16.70
C TYR A 213 7.21 11.48 16.29
N ALA A 214 8.03 11.93 17.24
CA ALA A 214 9.43 12.29 16.99
C ALA A 214 10.32 11.06 16.68
N GLU A 215 9.89 9.86 17.03
CA GLU A 215 10.60 8.59 16.79
C GLU A 215 10.12 7.88 15.51
N LEU A 216 9.07 8.39 14.85
CA LEU A 216 8.57 7.81 13.61
C LEU A 216 9.63 7.86 12.51
N SER A 217 9.59 6.86 11.64
CA SER A 217 10.45 6.87 10.46
C SER A 217 10.16 8.11 9.61
N PRO A 218 11.19 8.70 8.95
CA PRO A 218 11.00 9.84 8.06
C PRO A 218 9.97 9.59 6.95
N GLU A 219 9.75 8.35 6.60
CA GLU A 219 8.75 7.89 5.63
C GLU A 219 7.33 8.13 6.14
N VAL A 220 7.05 7.76 7.40
CA VAL A 220 5.74 7.95 8.03
C VAL A 220 5.52 9.43 8.35
N ALA A 221 6.43 10.04 9.10
CA ALA A 221 6.29 11.43 9.54
C ALA A 221 6.23 12.45 8.39
N GLY A 222 6.80 12.13 7.23
CA GLY A 222 6.89 13.07 6.10
C GLY A 222 5.82 12.91 5.03
N PHE A 223 5.09 11.79 5.00
CA PHE A 223 4.22 11.46 3.86
C PHE A 223 2.83 10.94 4.26
N GLU A 224 2.67 10.35 5.43
CA GLU A 224 1.37 9.82 5.86
C GLU A 224 0.57 10.89 6.63
N PRO A 225 -0.79 10.86 6.56
CA PRO A 225 -1.65 11.85 7.21
C PRO A 225 -1.65 11.74 8.73
#